data_d73dc269f3b4aa213088a65783cbd736
#
_entry.id   d73dc269f3b4aa213088a65783cbd736
#
_cell.length_a   1.000
_cell.length_b   1.000
_cell.length_c   1.000
_cell.angle_alpha   90.00
_cell.angle_beta   90.00
_cell.angle_gamma   90.00
#
_symmetry.space_group_name_H-M   'P 1'
#
loop_
_entity.id
_entity.type
_entity.pdbx_description
1 polymer ?
#
loop_
_entity_poly.entity_id
_entity_poly.type
_entity_poly.pdbx_seq_one_letter_code
_entity_poly.pdbx_strand_id
1 'polypeptide(L)'
;MARKSEPNHYNQTQLRHSETDIENPRSRRTVVVSATYQDDRAWVRGAGRCRELDLFEIDHVGVGEMVAPYEVVRTHQSGAFFMACFAGQGQVLVDARWRTLVAGQACLQPAGLRNSFRIGRGRRWDFCWVRFAPGVRSRTIFRANSPVLADFAGEPLLAAIRGLIAEQKADGLSRRQHQWVELIYDYVRGFAGGFRGDARIEGLWDNVQSRLGHPWDSQALARESGLSFEHLRRLCLKEIGRTPMNHLTHLRIQQAVRLISETDVKLAAIAQQVGFANGNSFSSAFKKSTGFAPSHFRGGSGGTD
;
A
#
# COMPACT_ATOMS: atom_id res chain seq x y z
N MET A 1 46.86 9.26 12.00
CA MET A 1 45.87 8.44 12.75
C MET A 1 44.47 8.79 12.27
N ALA A 2 43.96 8.04 11.33
CA ALA A 2 42.63 8.24 10.79
C ALA A 2 41.63 7.49 11.68
N ARG A 3 40.68 8.21 12.27
CA ARG A 3 39.54 7.60 12.97
C ARG A 3 38.66 6.85 11.97
N LYS A 4 38.64 5.53 12.07
CA LYS A 4 37.66 4.68 11.42
C LYS A 4 36.29 5.10 11.98
N SER A 5 35.44 5.60 11.08
CA SER A 5 34.02 5.78 11.35
C SER A 5 33.40 4.41 11.54
N GLU A 6 32.87 4.12 12.73
CA GLU A 6 32.05 2.94 12.99
C GLU A 6 30.79 2.97 12.08
N PRO A 7 30.42 1.84 11.49
CA PRO A 7 29.18 1.78 10.73
C PRO A 7 28.00 1.95 11.70
N ASN A 8 27.19 2.96 11.44
CA ASN A 8 25.92 3.20 12.09
C ASN A 8 25.05 1.93 11.97
N HIS A 9 24.84 1.24 13.10
CA HIS A 9 23.90 0.11 13.19
C HIS A 9 22.48 0.63 13.00
N TYR A 10 22.04 0.73 11.73
CA TYR A 10 20.63 0.84 11.43
C TYR A 10 19.97 -0.51 11.68
N ASN A 11 18.90 -0.52 12.49
CA ASN A 11 18.07 -1.69 12.69
C ASN A 11 17.43 -2.08 11.33
N GLN A 12 18.11 -2.95 10.60
CA GLN A 12 17.55 -3.62 9.41
C GLN A 12 16.77 -4.82 9.91
N THR A 13 15.48 -4.68 10.05
CA THR A 13 14.60 -5.83 10.24
C THR A 13 14.31 -6.38 8.85
N GLN A 14 15.02 -7.42 8.43
CA GLN A 14 14.70 -8.17 7.22
C GLN A 14 13.38 -8.90 7.46
N LEU A 15 12.30 -8.33 6.92
CA LEU A 15 11.01 -8.99 6.91
C LEU A 15 10.95 -9.92 5.69
N ARG A 16 10.20 -11.01 5.82
CA ARG A 16 10.00 -11.98 4.73
C ARG A 16 9.61 -11.24 3.44
N HIS A 17 10.29 -11.54 2.33
CA HIS A 17 10.12 -10.94 0.99
C HIS A 17 10.71 -9.53 0.78
N SER A 18 12.05 -9.37 0.81
CA SER A 18 12.77 -8.13 0.40
C SER A 18 12.16 -6.83 0.95
N GLU A 19 11.66 -6.87 2.17
CA GLU A 19 11.15 -5.70 2.87
C GLU A 19 12.28 -5.06 3.69
N THR A 20 12.34 -3.75 3.70
CA THR A 20 13.37 -3.00 4.42
C THR A 20 12.73 -1.91 5.25
N ASP A 21 13.12 -1.84 6.52
CA ASP A 21 12.85 -0.71 7.41
C ASP A 21 14.18 -0.09 7.82
N ILE A 22 14.44 1.12 7.33
CA ILE A 22 15.54 1.97 7.79
C ILE A 22 14.92 3.06 8.65
N GLU A 23 15.32 3.13 9.91
CA GLU A 23 14.78 4.13 10.84
C GLU A 23 15.88 4.77 11.68
N ASN A 24 15.86 6.08 11.73
CA ASN A 24 16.72 6.83 12.62
C ASN A 24 16.29 6.62 14.07
N PRO A 25 17.21 6.33 15.03
CA PRO A 25 16.86 6.15 16.44
C PRO A 25 16.17 7.36 17.09
N ARG A 26 16.27 8.55 16.52
CA ARG A 26 15.57 9.76 16.97
C ARG A 26 14.12 9.84 16.49
N SER A 27 13.72 8.98 15.56
CA SER A 27 12.32 8.89 15.13
C SER A 27 11.44 8.42 16.27
N ARG A 28 10.21 8.93 16.32
CA ARG A 28 9.22 8.54 17.33
C ARG A 28 7.96 8.06 16.64
N ARG A 29 7.37 7.01 17.17
CA ARG A 29 6.06 6.54 16.74
C ARG A 29 5.21 6.14 17.94
N THR A 30 3.91 6.38 17.83
CA THR A 30 2.93 5.83 18.75
C THR A 30 1.89 5.08 17.94
N VAL A 31 1.62 3.84 18.30
CA VAL A 31 0.83 2.89 17.51
C VAL A 31 -0.20 2.22 18.38
N VAL A 32 -1.39 2.01 17.84
CA VAL A 32 -2.42 1.11 18.36
C VAL A 32 -2.66 0.05 17.30
N VAL A 33 -2.63 -1.21 17.70
CA VAL A 33 -2.84 -2.36 16.83
C VAL A 33 -4.13 -3.09 17.15
N SER A 34 -4.71 -3.80 16.19
CA SER A 34 -5.88 -4.63 16.43
C SER A 34 -5.54 -5.80 17.38
N ALA A 35 -6.57 -6.38 18.00
CA ALA A 35 -6.36 -7.48 18.93
C ALA A 35 -5.81 -8.73 18.23
N THR A 36 -6.20 -8.94 16.98
CA THR A 36 -5.82 -10.12 16.18
C THR A 36 -4.54 -9.92 15.36
N TYR A 37 -4.06 -8.68 15.20
CA TYR A 37 -2.87 -8.39 14.41
C TYR A 37 -1.61 -8.96 15.05
N GLN A 38 -0.87 -9.74 14.27
CA GLN A 38 0.41 -10.34 14.69
C GLN A 38 1.51 -9.94 13.71
N ASP A 39 2.64 -9.51 14.26
CA ASP A 39 3.82 -9.13 13.49
C ASP A 39 5.04 -9.18 14.43
N ASP A 40 6.19 -9.58 13.89
CA ASP A 40 7.43 -9.76 14.68
C ASP A 40 8.17 -8.44 14.96
N ARG A 41 7.73 -7.34 14.37
CA ARG A 41 8.35 -6.02 14.55
C ARG A 41 8.25 -5.56 16.00
N ALA A 42 9.36 -5.03 16.51
CA ALA A 42 9.47 -4.60 17.92
C ALA A 42 8.38 -3.58 18.33
N TRP A 43 8.03 -2.66 17.43
CA TRP A 43 7.02 -1.64 17.70
C TRP A 43 5.58 -2.21 17.78
N VAL A 44 5.31 -3.37 17.19
CA VAL A 44 4.03 -4.06 17.32
C VAL A 44 3.90 -4.72 18.70
N ARG A 45 4.99 -5.30 19.20
CA ARG A 45 4.99 -5.96 20.52
C ARG A 45 4.75 -5.00 21.67
N GLY A 46 5.19 -3.74 21.54
CA GLY A 46 4.98 -2.69 22.52
C GLY A 46 3.73 -1.83 22.32
N ALA A 47 2.93 -2.10 21.27
CA ALA A 47 1.76 -1.29 20.95
C ALA A 47 0.55 -1.61 21.82
N GLY A 48 -0.28 -0.60 22.08
CA GLY A 48 -1.59 -0.79 22.70
C GLY A 48 -2.50 -1.65 21.80
N ARG A 49 -3.30 -2.55 22.41
CA ARG A 49 -4.23 -3.44 21.71
C ARG A 49 -5.65 -2.88 21.74
N CYS A 50 -6.32 -2.79 20.59
CA CYS A 50 -7.67 -2.30 20.46
C CYS A 50 -8.54 -3.26 19.63
N ARG A 51 -9.49 -3.93 20.28
CA ARG A 51 -10.39 -4.88 19.65
C ARG A 51 -11.33 -4.21 18.63
N GLU A 52 -11.66 -2.94 18.83
CA GLU A 52 -12.57 -2.21 17.96
C GLU A 52 -11.99 -2.04 16.55
N LEU A 53 -10.65 -2.04 16.39
CA LEU A 53 -10.01 -1.99 15.07
C LEU A 53 -10.35 -3.21 14.22
N ASP A 54 -10.50 -4.40 14.82
CA ASP A 54 -10.86 -5.64 14.10
C ASP A 54 -12.24 -5.53 13.43
N LEU A 55 -13.19 -4.80 14.04
CA LEU A 55 -14.54 -4.60 13.50
C LEU A 55 -14.53 -3.78 12.18
N PHE A 56 -13.51 -2.98 11.98
CA PHE A 56 -13.34 -2.13 10.79
C PHE A 56 -12.23 -2.66 9.84
N GLU A 57 -11.76 -3.88 10.05
CA GLU A 57 -10.66 -4.48 9.28
C GLU A 57 -9.40 -3.58 9.27
N ILE A 58 -9.10 -2.94 10.40
CA ILE A 58 -7.90 -2.13 10.57
C ILE A 58 -6.85 -2.92 11.37
N ASP A 59 -5.69 -3.16 10.77
CA ASP A 59 -4.57 -3.83 11.44
C ASP A 59 -3.93 -2.92 12.50
N HIS A 60 -3.66 -1.69 12.12
CA HIS A 60 -3.06 -0.72 13.03
C HIS A 60 -3.22 0.73 12.54
N VAL A 61 -3.21 1.62 13.51
CA VAL A 61 -3.17 3.07 13.31
C VAL A 61 -2.02 3.67 14.11
N GLY A 62 -1.50 4.80 13.68
CA GLY A 62 -0.45 5.45 14.45
C GLY A 62 -0.10 6.84 13.98
N VAL A 63 0.76 7.47 14.77
CA VAL A 63 1.37 8.78 14.53
C VAL A 63 2.88 8.61 14.55
N GLY A 64 3.56 9.15 13.55
CA GLY A 64 5.00 9.11 13.40
C GLY A 64 5.60 10.50 13.25
N GLU A 65 6.68 10.74 13.99
CA GLU A 65 7.59 11.89 13.88
C GLU A 65 8.94 11.35 13.42
N MET A 66 9.14 11.30 12.11
CA MET A 66 10.29 10.62 11.53
C MET A 66 11.40 11.60 11.18
N VAL A 67 12.63 11.18 11.46
CA VAL A 67 13.87 11.91 11.18
C VAL A 67 14.70 11.10 10.19
N ALA A 68 15.37 11.79 9.26
CA ALA A 68 16.26 11.13 8.30
C ALA A 68 17.46 10.44 9.01
N PRO A 69 17.93 9.28 8.53
CA PRO A 69 17.38 8.49 7.44
C PRO A 69 16.14 7.70 7.89
N TYR A 70 15.15 7.67 7.02
CA TYR A 70 13.93 6.88 7.19
C TYR A 70 13.48 6.37 5.83
N GLU A 71 13.38 5.06 5.68
CA GLU A 71 12.88 4.42 4.46
C GLU A 71 12.18 3.11 4.81
N VAL A 72 10.99 2.93 4.24
CA VAL A 72 10.22 1.71 4.33
C VAL A 72 9.95 1.18 2.94
N VAL A 73 10.23 -0.10 2.72
CA VAL A 73 9.94 -0.81 1.48
C VAL A 73 9.11 -2.04 1.79
N ARG A 74 7.93 -2.14 1.17
CA ARG A 74 7.07 -3.31 1.19
C ARG A 74 6.83 -3.75 -0.25
N THR A 75 7.33 -4.90 -0.62
CA THR A 75 7.21 -5.41 -1.99
C THR A 75 5.82 -5.90 -2.31
N HIS A 76 5.13 -6.45 -1.30
CA HIS A 76 3.76 -6.96 -1.42
C HIS A 76 2.98 -6.66 -0.15
N GLN A 77 2.20 -5.58 -0.17
CA GLN A 77 1.38 -5.22 0.97
C GLN A 77 0.01 -5.89 0.90
N SER A 78 -0.31 -6.75 1.85
CA SER A 78 -1.55 -7.54 1.86
C SER A 78 -2.83 -6.73 2.03
N GLY A 79 -2.79 -5.57 2.72
CA GLY A 79 -3.92 -4.66 2.92
C GLY A 79 -3.63 -3.25 2.45
N ALA A 80 -4.64 -2.38 2.38
CA ALA A 80 -4.47 -1.00 2.00
C ALA A 80 -3.76 -0.19 3.09
N PHE A 81 -3.03 0.85 2.69
CA PHE A 81 -2.31 1.75 3.59
C PHE A 81 -2.65 3.20 3.27
N PHE A 82 -3.18 3.90 4.23
CA PHE A 82 -3.46 5.32 4.16
C PHE A 82 -2.47 6.09 5.03
N MET A 83 -1.96 7.22 4.51
CA MET A 83 -1.02 8.09 5.21
C MET A 83 -1.37 9.54 4.96
N ALA A 84 -1.47 10.35 6.01
CA ALA A 84 -1.68 11.79 5.91
C ALA A 84 -0.52 12.54 6.56
N CYS A 85 0.07 13.48 5.83
CA CYS A 85 1.16 14.32 6.31
C CYS A 85 0.60 15.57 7.01
N PHE A 86 1.09 15.87 8.21
CA PHE A 86 0.69 17.06 8.97
C PHE A 86 1.84 18.04 9.23
N ALA A 87 3.11 17.60 9.11
CA ALA A 87 4.26 18.50 9.17
C ALA A 87 5.47 17.95 8.40
N GLY A 88 6.30 18.86 7.88
CA GLY A 88 7.46 18.48 7.08
C GLY A 88 7.07 17.88 5.73
N GLN A 89 7.91 16.98 5.23
CA GLN A 89 7.68 16.30 3.95
C GLN A 89 8.41 14.98 3.83
N GLY A 90 7.82 14.04 3.09
CA GLY A 90 8.42 12.78 2.70
C GLY A 90 8.21 12.48 1.22
N GLN A 91 8.67 11.33 0.80
CA GLN A 91 8.44 10.82 -0.54
C GLN A 91 7.69 9.48 -0.45
N VAL A 92 6.70 9.31 -1.30
CA VAL A 92 5.93 8.07 -1.47
C VAL A 92 6.08 7.57 -2.90
N LEU A 93 6.11 6.26 -3.08
CA LEU A 93 6.20 5.65 -4.39
C LEU A 93 4.81 5.56 -5.01
N VAL A 94 4.57 6.33 -6.06
CA VAL A 94 3.32 6.34 -6.84
C VAL A 94 3.67 6.00 -8.27
N ASP A 95 3.12 4.90 -8.82
CA ASP A 95 3.35 4.46 -10.19
C ASP A 95 4.83 4.37 -10.59
N ALA A 96 5.62 3.72 -9.72
CA ALA A 96 7.07 3.56 -9.86
C ALA A 96 7.87 4.89 -9.88
N ARG A 97 7.27 5.99 -9.45
CA ARG A 97 7.93 7.31 -9.32
C ARG A 97 7.82 7.83 -7.90
N TRP A 98 8.90 8.39 -7.40
CA TRP A 98 8.89 9.07 -6.12
C TRP A 98 8.13 10.41 -6.25
N ARG A 99 7.09 10.56 -5.44
CA ARG A 99 6.29 11.80 -5.34
C ARG A 99 6.45 12.36 -3.94
N THR A 100 6.56 13.68 -3.84
CA THR A 100 6.61 14.35 -2.54
C THR A 100 5.21 14.38 -1.93
N LEU A 101 5.13 14.02 -0.65
CA LEU A 101 3.95 14.16 0.19
C LEU A 101 4.25 15.21 1.24
N VAL A 102 3.52 16.32 1.20
CA VAL A 102 3.69 17.49 2.08
C VAL A 102 2.52 17.62 3.07
N ALA A 103 2.69 18.48 4.07
CA ALA A 103 1.60 18.81 5.00
C ALA A 103 0.35 19.26 4.24
N GLY A 104 -0.83 18.80 4.67
CA GLY A 104 -2.10 19.04 4.00
C GLY A 104 -2.42 18.06 2.87
N GLN A 105 -1.60 17.04 2.67
CA GLN A 105 -1.83 15.99 1.68
C GLN A 105 -1.89 14.60 2.32
N ALA A 106 -2.57 13.68 1.64
CA ALA A 106 -2.59 12.27 1.98
C ALA A 106 -2.28 11.39 0.77
N CYS A 107 -1.80 10.17 1.07
CA CYS A 107 -1.58 9.12 0.10
C CYS A 107 -2.32 7.86 0.54
N LEU A 108 -3.14 7.31 -0.36
CA LEU A 108 -3.76 6.01 -0.21
C LEU A 108 -3.05 5.03 -1.14
N GLN A 109 -2.56 3.95 -0.58
CA GLN A 109 -1.89 2.86 -1.30
C GLN A 109 -2.74 1.60 -1.20
N PRO A 110 -3.29 1.12 -2.33
CA PRO A 110 -4.10 -0.09 -2.37
C PRO A 110 -3.30 -1.34 -1.97
N ALA A 111 -4.03 -2.38 -1.55
CA ALA A 111 -3.46 -3.70 -1.29
C ALA A 111 -2.82 -4.32 -2.55
N GLY A 112 -1.85 -5.20 -2.36
CA GLY A 112 -1.21 -5.94 -3.45
C GLY A 112 -0.18 -5.14 -4.25
N LEU A 113 0.07 -3.88 -3.88
CA LEU A 113 1.07 -3.03 -4.52
C LEU A 113 2.37 -2.96 -3.72
N ARG A 114 3.45 -2.66 -4.43
CA ARG A 114 4.67 -2.21 -3.77
C ARG A 114 4.38 -0.88 -3.07
N ASN A 115 4.54 -0.87 -1.76
CA ASN A 115 4.47 0.32 -0.94
C ASN A 115 5.88 0.73 -0.52
N SER A 116 6.29 1.93 -0.86
CA SER A 116 7.58 2.46 -0.41
C SER A 116 7.44 3.94 -0.09
N PHE A 117 8.03 4.33 1.03
CA PHE A 117 8.07 5.72 1.45
C PHE A 117 9.36 6.01 2.22
N ARG A 118 9.85 7.24 2.10
CA ARG A 118 11.12 7.66 2.69
C ARG A 118 11.15 9.16 2.97
N ILE A 119 12.08 9.58 3.81
CA ILE A 119 12.45 10.99 3.90
C ILE A 119 13.46 11.28 2.80
N GLY A 120 13.09 12.16 1.86
CA GLY A 120 13.96 12.60 0.78
C GLY A 120 14.94 13.68 1.25
N ARG A 121 14.83 14.88 0.67
CA ARG A 121 15.71 16.03 1.03
C ARG A 121 15.35 16.71 2.36
N GLY A 122 14.20 16.38 2.97
CA GLY A 122 13.78 16.90 4.27
C GLY A 122 14.54 16.26 5.41
N ARG A 123 14.54 16.93 6.58
CA ARG A 123 15.13 16.38 7.81
C ARG A 123 14.09 15.72 8.71
N ARG A 124 12.81 16.07 8.55
CA ARG A 124 11.69 15.62 9.37
C ARG A 124 10.44 15.44 8.54
N TRP A 125 9.66 14.43 8.88
CA TRP A 125 8.37 14.12 8.29
C TRP A 125 7.42 13.58 9.35
N ASP A 126 6.37 14.32 9.63
CA ASP A 126 5.36 13.96 10.60
C ASP A 126 4.08 13.58 9.87
N PHE A 127 3.58 12.39 10.16
CA PHE A 127 2.40 11.83 9.51
C PHE A 127 1.62 10.92 10.46
N CYS A 128 0.35 10.73 10.17
CA CYS A 128 -0.45 9.66 10.74
C CYS A 128 -0.80 8.64 9.66
N TRP A 129 -1.12 7.43 10.07
CA TRP A 129 -1.46 6.36 9.14
C TRP A 129 -2.56 5.45 9.67
N VAL A 130 -3.24 4.79 8.72
CA VAL A 130 -4.19 3.71 8.93
C VAL A 130 -3.84 2.56 8.00
N ARG A 131 -3.57 1.40 8.56
CA ARG A 131 -3.30 0.17 7.83
C ARG A 131 -4.52 -0.74 7.92
N PHE A 132 -5.05 -1.13 6.77
CA PHE A 132 -6.17 -2.05 6.70
C PHE A 132 -5.70 -3.50 6.55
N ALA A 133 -6.41 -4.41 7.18
CA ALA A 133 -6.26 -5.84 6.97
C ALA A 133 -6.67 -6.24 5.54
N PRO A 134 -6.20 -7.37 5.01
CA PRO A 134 -6.67 -7.92 3.75
C PRO A 134 -8.10 -8.46 3.91
N GLY A 135 -9.11 -7.68 3.57
CA GLY A 135 -10.52 -8.05 3.76
C GLY A 135 -11.44 -7.57 2.64
N VAL A 136 -12.68 -8.06 2.67
CA VAL A 136 -13.72 -7.71 1.68
C VAL A 136 -14.12 -6.24 1.80
N ARG A 137 -14.23 -5.71 3.02
CA ARG A 137 -14.58 -4.29 3.27
C ARG A 137 -13.50 -3.36 2.76
N SER A 138 -12.22 -3.68 3.01
CA SER A 138 -11.12 -2.86 2.51
C SER A 138 -11.10 -2.81 0.97
N ARG A 139 -11.45 -3.89 0.30
CA ARG A 139 -11.58 -3.93 -1.17
C ARG A 139 -12.76 -3.09 -1.68
N THR A 140 -13.86 -3.07 -0.96
CA THR A 140 -15.06 -2.32 -1.35
C THR A 140 -14.88 -0.82 -1.14
N ILE A 141 -14.12 -0.41 -0.13
CA ILE A 141 -13.85 0.99 0.18
C ILE A 141 -12.75 1.56 -0.73
N PHE A 142 -11.70 0.77 -0.94
CA PHE A 142 -10.53 1.18 -1.72
C PHE A 142 -10.58 0.57 -3.13
N ARG A 143 -11.48 1.08 -3.95
CA ARG A 143 -11.59 0.70 -5.36
C ARG A 143 -10.44 1.23 -6.22
N ALA A 144 -9.59 2.09 -5.66
CA ALA A 144 -8.41 2.56 -6.36
C ALA A 144 -7.44 1.40 -6.61
N ASN A 145 -7.19 1.10 -7.87
CA ASN A 145 -6.21 0.11 -8.31
C ASN A 145 -4.79 0.71 -8.45
N SER A 146 -4.60 1.94 -8.02
CA SER A 146 -3.36 2.73 -8.09
C SER A 146 -3.22 3.57 -6.83
N PRO A 147 -1.99 3.88 -6.39
CA PRO A 147 -1.81 4.85 -5.32
C PRO A 147 -2.41 6.19 -5.68
N VAL A 148 -3.15 6.78 -4.74
CA VAL A 148 -3.76 8.10 -4.88
C VAL A 148 -3.05 9.08 -3.94
N LEU A 149 -2.59 10.20 -4.47
CA LEU A 149 -2.03 11.31 -3.71
C LEU A 149 -2.85 12.56 -4.00
N ALA A 150 -3.42 13.17 -2.95
CA ALA A 150 -4.27 14.36 -3.07
C ALA A 150 -4.28 15.21 -1.80
N ASP A 151 -4.85 16.41 -1.90
CA ASP A 151 -5.06 17.29 -0.76
C ASP A 151 -6.02 16.65 0.24
N PHE A 152 -5.71 16.79 1.52
CA PHE A 152 -6.46 16.22 2.62
C PHE A 152 -6.28 17.04 3.89
N ALA A 153 -7.39 17.48 4.48
CA ALA A 153 -7.38 18.13 5.79
C ALA A 153 -7.12 17.07 6.88
N GLY A 154 -5.84 16.80 7.18
CA GLY A 154 -5.41 15.69 8.03
C GLY A 154 -5.64 15.88 9.53
N GLU A 155 -5.85 17.12 10.01
CA GLU A 155 -5.98 17.43 11.44
C GLU A 155 -7.12 16.68 12.15
N PRO A 156 -8.34 16.54 11.59
CA PRO A 156 -9.39 15.77 12.23
C PRO A 156 -9.06 14.29 12.38
N LEU A 157 -8.43 13.68 11.37
CA LEU A 157 -7.96 12.29 11.45
C LEU A 157 -6.85 12.12 12.49
N LEU A 158 -5.89 13.06 12.53
CA LEU A 158 -4.83 13.07 13.52
C LEU A 158 -5.40 13.16 14.95
N ALA A 159 -6.40 14.03 15.16
CA ALA A 159 -7.09 14.18 16.44
C ALA A 159 -7.80 12.87 16.85
N ALA A 160 -8.49 12.21 15.91
CA ALA A 160 -9.16 10.94 16.17
C ALA A 160 -8.16 9.82 16.55
N ILE A 161 -7.03 9.71 15.84
CA ILE A 161 -5.98 8.74 16.17
C ILE A 161 -5.35 9.05 17.54
N ARG A 162 -5.07 10.31 17.85
CA ARG A 162 -4.56 10.73 19.17
C ARG A 162 -5.55 10.45 20.29
N GLY A 163 -6.86 10.65 20.04
CA GLY A 163 -7.94 10.30 20.96
C GLY A 163 -7.95 8.81 21.28
N LEU A 164 -7.87 7.94 20.27
CA LEU A 164 -7.77 6.50 20.46
C LEU A 164 -6.52 6.11 21.26
N ILE A 165 -5.36 6.70 20.97
CA ILE A 165 -4.11 6.47 21.71
C ILE A 165 -4.24 6.87 23.18
N ALA A 166 -4.92 7.97 23.45
CA ALA A 166 -5.14 8.46 24.83
C ALA A 166 -6.07 7.51 25.60
N GLU A 167 -7.15 7.02 24.99
CA GLU A 167 -8.05 6.04 25.60
C GLU A 167 -7.37 4.71 25.89
N GLN A 168 -6.40 4.29 25.08
CA GLN A 168 -5.62 3.06 25.33
C GLN A 168 -4.78 3.18 26.61
N LYS A 169 -4.23 4.36 26.90
CA LYS A 169 -3.42 4.62 28.09
C LYS A 169 -4.23 4.74 29.36
N ALA A 170 -5.52 5.06 29.24
CA ALA A 170 -6.43 5.35 30.36
C ALA A 170 -7.33 4.16 30.74
N ASP A 171 -7.04 2.93 30.24
CA ASP A 171 -7.98 1.78 30.36
C ASP A 171 -9.39 2.13 29.86
N GLY A 172 -9.43 2.79 28.70
CA GLY A 172 -10.64 3.40 28.14
C GLY A 172 -11.77 2.40 27.92
N LEU A 173 -13.02 2.92 28.04
CA LEU A 173 -14.21 2.15 27.75
C LEU A 173 -14.26 1.78 26.26
N SER A 174 -14.56 0.53 25.95
CA SER A 174 -14.71 0.01 24.57
C SER A 174 -15.60 0.89 23.70
N ARG A 175 -16.68 1.48 24.27
CA ARG A 175 -17.56 2.41 23.59
C ARG A 175 -16.83 3.64 23.04
N ARG A 176 -15.93 4.27 23.81
CA ARG A 176 -15.16 5.44 23.37
C ARG A 176 -14.14 5.05 22.32
N GLN A 177 -13.48 3.91 22.51
CA GLN A 177 -12.56 3.36 21.50
C GLN A 177 -13.29 3.12 20.19
N HIS A 178 -14.50 2.55 20.22
CA HIS A 178 -15.34 2.36 19.04
C HIS A 178 -15.62 3.67 18.29
N GLN A 179 -16.02 4.72 19.01
CA GLN A 179 -16.31 6.03 18.43
C GLN A 179 -15.07 6.63 17.72
N TRP A 180 -13.88 6.52 18.34
CA TRP A 180 -12.65 6.97 17.71
C TRP A 180 -12.30 6.16 16.45
N VAL A 181 -12.46 4.85 16.50
CA VAL A 181 -12.20 3.97 15.35
C VAL A 181 -13.19 4.25 14.22
N GLU A 182 -14.45 4.47 14.51
CA GLU A 182 -15.48 4.84 13.54
C GLU A 182 -15.14 6.16 12.84
N LEU A 183 -14.73 7.19 13.60
CA LEU A 183 -14.27 8.46 13.04
C LEU A 183 -13.04 8.28 12.13
N ILE A 184 -12.04 7.52 12.59
CA ILE A 184 -10.83 7.22 11.79
C ILE A 184 -11.23 6.57 10.45
N TYR A 185 -12.10 5.58 10.51
CA TYR A 185 -12.60 4.86 9.35
C TYR A 185 -13.35 5.80 8.38
N ASP A 186 -14.22 6.66 8.90
CA ASP A 186 -15.04 7.58 8.10
C ASP A 186 -14.17 8.64 7.40
N TYR A 187 -13.14 9.18 8.04
CA TYR A 187 -12.21 10.11 7.39
C TYR A 187 -11.47 9.45 6.24
N VAL A 188 -10.97 8.23 6.41
CA VAL A 188 -10.26 7.52 5.34
C VAL A 188 -11.22 7.11 4.22
N ARG A 189 -12.43 6.68 4.56
CA ARG A 189 -13.49 6.36 3.59
C ARG A 189 -13.92 7.58 2.79
N GLY A 190 -14.04 8.74 3.44
CA GLY A 190 -14.36 10.01 2.78
C GLY A 190 -13.30 10.41 1.76
N PHE A 191 -12.01 10.27 2.10
CA PHE A 191 -10.92 10.47 1.17
C PHE A 191 -11.01 9.49 -0.01
N ALA A 192 -11.16 8.19 0.25
CA ALA A 192 -11.29 7.16 -0.79
C ALA A 192 -12.54 7.36 -1.66
N GLY A 193 -13.66 7.78 -1.08
CA GLY A 193 -14.93 8.04 -1.77
C GLY A 193 -14.93 9.27 -2.68
N GLY A 194 -14.07 10.25 -2.40
CA GLY A 194 -13.84 11.42 -3.27
C GLY A 194 -13.22 11.07 -4.63
N PHE A 195 -12.72 9.85 -4.78
CA PHE A 195 -12.12 9.30 -6.00
C PHE A 195 -13.04 8.30 -6.71
N ARG A 196 -14.36 8.48 -6.61
CA ARG A 196 -15.31 7.74 -7.46
C ARG A 196 -15.06 8.17 -8.91
N GLY A 197 -14.49 7.24 -9.66
CA GLY A 197 -14.25 7.40 -11.07
C GLY A 197 -15.53 7.26 -11.90
N ASP A 198 -15.40 7.36 -13.20
CA ASP A 198 -16.46 7.01 -14.13
C ASP A 198 -16.89 5.53 -13.93
N ALA A 199 -18.16 5.29 -13.61
CA ALA A 199 -18.68 3.94 -13.33
C ALA A 199 -18.39 2.93 -14.45
N ARG A 200 -18.24 3.38 -15.71
CA ARG A 200 -17.86 2.55 -16.85
C ARG A 200 -16.41 2.07 -16.74
N ILE A 201 -15.53 2.92 -16.22
CA ILE A 201 -14.12 2.59 -15.96
C ILE A 201 -14.03 1.61 -14.79
N GLU A 202 -14.79 1.83 -13.72
CA GLU A 202 -14.87 0.90 -12.58
C GLU A 202 -15.36 -0.48 -13.03
N GLY A 203 -16.51 -0.54 -13.72
CA GLY A 203 -17.08 -1.79 -14.23
C GLY A 203 -16.16 -2.53 -15.20
N LEU A 204 -15.46 -1.79 -16.08
CA LEU A 204 -14.46 -2.36 -16.98
C LEU A 204 -13.37 -3.10 -16.19
N TRP A 205 -12.78 -2.44 -15.20
CA TRP A 205 -11.64 -3.02 -14.50
C TRP A 205 -12.04 -4.14 -13.53
N ASP A 206 -13.23 -4.09 -12.94
CA ASP A 206 -13.79 -5.21 -12.17
C ASP A 206 -13.94 -6.46 -13.06
N ASN A 207 -14.45 -6.29 -14.28
CA ASN A 207 -14.59 -7.37 -15.26
C ASN A 207 -13.24 -7.88 -15.76
N VAL A 208 -12.32 -7.00 -16.11
CA VAL A 208 -10.95 -7.36 -16.50
C VAL A 208 -10.25 -8.15 -15.40
N GLN A 209 -10.39 -7.72 -14.13
CA GLN A 209 -9.75 -8.37 -12.99
C GLN A 209 -10.29 -9.77 -12.74
N SER A 210 -11.57 -10.02 -12.98
CA SER A 210 -12.17 -11.36 -12.90
C SER A 210 -11.70 -12.32 -14.02
N ARG A 211 -11.17 -11.78 -15.13
CA ARG A 211 -10.78 -12.53 -16.33
C ARG A 211 -9.41 -12.12 -16.87
N LEU A 212 -8.40 -11.98 -16.02
CA LEU A 212 -7.06 -11.48 -16.40
C LEU A 212 -6.38 -12.32 -17.49
N GLY A 213 -6.66 -13.65 -17.52
CA GLY A 213 -6.14 -14.57 -18.55
C GLY A 213 -6.74 -14.38 -19.92
N HIS A 214 -7.87 -13.65 -20.06
CA HIS A 214 -8.46 -13.36 -21.36
C HIS A 214 -7.48 -12.54 -22.23
N PRO A 215 -7.46 -12.75 -23.58
CA PRO A 215 -6.57 -12.03 -24.49
C PRO A 215 -7.05 -10.59 -24.73
N TRP A 216 -7.02 -9.79 -23.67
CA TRP A 216 -7.37 -8.38 -23.71
C TRP A 216 -6.40 -7.59 -24.60
N ASP A 217 -6.92 -6.91 -25.58
CA ASP A 217 -6.27 -5.90 -26.39
C ASP A 217 -6.98 -4.54 -26.28
N SER A 218 -6.46 -3.54 -26.96
CA SER A 218 -7.01 -2.19 -26.93
C SER A 218 -8.46 -2.11 -27.40
N GLN A 219 -8.81 -2.93 -28.40
CA GLN A 219 -10.18 -2.96 -28.97
C GLN A 219 -11.13 -3.71 -28.03
N ALA A 220 -10.69 -4.81 -27.43
CA ALA A 220 -11.48 -5.56 -26.45
C ALA A 220 -11.81 -4.70 -25.22
N LEU A 221 -10.84 -3.97 -24.70
CA LEU A 221 -11.06 -3.04 -23.58
C LEU A 221 -12.03 -1.90 -23.95
N ALA A 222 -11.92 -1.37 -25.16
CA ALA A 222 -12.83 -0.33 -25.65
C ALA A 222 -14.26 -0.87 -25.78
N ARG A 223 -14.45 -2.04 -26.39
CA ARG A 223 -15.78 -2.70 -26.50
C ARG A 223 -16.38 -2.96 -25.12
N GLU A 224 -15.58 -3.51 -24.19
CA GLU A 224 -16.05 -3.85 -22.85
C GLU A 224 -16.50 -2.62 -22.05
N SER A 225 -15.82 -1.48 -22.21
CA SER A 225 -16.18 -0.23 -21.53
C SER A 225 -17.33 0.54 -22.19
N GLY A 226 -17.74 0.16 -23.42
CA GLY A 226 -18.68 0.94 -24.22
C GLY A 226 -18.14 2.30 -24.69
N LEU A 227 -16.81 2.47 -24.71
CA LEU A 227 -16.14 3.72 -25.05
C LEU A 227 -15.27 3.53 -26.31
N SER A 228 -15.01 4.64 -27.04
CA SER A 228 -13.91 4.64 -28.01
C SER A 228 -12.58 4.47 -27.28
N PHE A 229 -11.58 3.84 -27.92
CA PHE A 229 -10.29 3.60 -27.28
C PHE A 229 -9.60 4.91 -26.82
N GLU A 230 -9.71 5.98 -27.59
CA GLU A 230 -9.12 7.26 -27.23
C GLU A 230 -9.84 7.90 -26.01
N HIS A 231 -11.15 7.76 -25.92
CA HIS A 231 -11.91 8.21 -24.75
C HIS A 231 -11.53 7.37 -23.51
N LEU A 232 -11.49 6.05 -23.65
CA LEU A 232 -11.02 5.14 -22.59
C LEU A 232 -9.59 5.51 -22.14
N ARG A 233 -8.68 5.75 -23.09
CA ARG A 233 -7.30 6.15 -22.80
C ARG A 233 -7.23 7.45 -22.00
N ARG A 234 -8.01 8.46 -22.39
CA ARG A 234 -8.07 9.75 -21.70
C ARG A 234 -8.62 9.62 -20.27
N LEU A 235 -9.69 8.86 -20.08
CA LEU A 235 -10.27 8.60 -18.77
C LEU A 235 -9.32 7.81 -17.88
N CYS A 236 -8.70 6.74 -18.38
CA CYS A 236 -7.72 5.98 -17.62
C CYS A 236 -6.50 6.83 -17.21
N LEU A 237 -6.01 7.69 -18.09
CA LEU A 237 -4.92 8.61 -17.73
C LEU A 237 -5.35 9.61 -16.67
N LYS A 238 -6.57 10.13 -16.74
CA LYS A 238 -7.13 11.07 -15.76
C LYS A 238 -7.36 10.41 -14.40
N GLU A 239 -7.97 9.24 -14.36
CA GLU A 239 -8.47 8.62 -13.13
C GLU A 239 -7.49 7.64 -12.50
N ILE A 240 -6.67 6.98 -13.32
CA ILE A 240 -5.76 5.92 -12.88
C ILE A 240 -4.29 6.33 -13.05
N GLY A 241 -4.01 7.37 -13.83
CA GLY A 241 -2.64 7.81 -14.16
C GLY A 241 -1.90 6.90 -15.14
N ARG A 242 -2.59 5.90 -15.74
CA ARG A 242 -2.01 4.92 -16.67
C ARG A 242 -2.85 4.80 -17.93
N THR A 243 -2.19 4.39 -19.03
CA THR A 243 -2.94 3.96 -20.22
C THR A 243 -3.65 2.62 -19.93
N PRO A 244 -4.75 2.27 -20.65
CA PRO A 244 -5.48 1.02 -20.43
C PRO A 244 -4.59 -0.22 -20.48
N MET A 245 -3.70 -0.34 -21.47
CA MET A 245 -2.80 -1.49 -21.58
C MET A 245 -1.76 -1.55 -20.47
N ASN A 246 -1.27 -0.39 -20.00
CA ASN A 246 -0.35 -0.35 -18.86
C ASN A 246 -1.07 -0.73 -17.56
N HIS A 247 -2.34 -0.36 -17.41
CA HIS A 247 -3.13 -0.74 -16.25
C HIS A 247 -3.46 -2.25 -16.27
N LEU A 248 -3.84 -2.80 -17.41
CA LEU A 248 -3.99 -4.25 -17.59
C LEU A 248 -2.71 -5.00 -17.20
N THR A 249 -1.55 -4.56 -17.71
CA THR A 249 -0.27 -5.16 -17.35
C THR A 249 -0.03 -5.10 -15.84
N HIS A 250 -0.34 -3.98 -15.22
CA HIS A 250 -0.23 -3.80 -13.78
C HIS A 250 -1.08 -4.80 -12.99
N LEU A 251 -2.37 -4.95 -13.35
CA LEU A 251 -3.27 -5.92 -12.71
C LEU A 251 -2.79 -7.36 -12.87
N ARG A 252 -2.29 -7.71 -14.06
CA ARG A 252 -1.69 -9.03 -14.32
C ARG A 252 -0.48 -9.31 -13.43
N ILE A 253 0.40 -8.32 -13.27
CA ILE A 253 1.58 -8.46 -12.41
C ILE A 253 1.18 -8.56 -10.95
N GLN A 254 0.20 -7.80 -10.47
CA GLN A 254 -0.33 -7.93 -9.11
C GLN A 254 -0.84 -9.34 -8.82
N GLN A 255 -1.65 -9.88 -9.72
CA GLN A 255 -2.13 -11.25 -9.58
C GLN A 255 -1.00 -12.27 -9.63
N ALA A 256 0.00 -12.08 -10.50
CA ALA A 256 1.17 -12.95 -10.57
C ALA A 256 1.98 -12.93 -9.27
N VAL A 257 2.21 -11.77 -8.68
CA VAL A 257 2.90 -11.64 -7.37
C VAL A 257 2.17 -12.45 -6.31
N ARG A 258 0.83 -12.34 -6.24
CA ARG A 258 0.03 -13.11 -5.29
C ARG A 258 0.17 -14.61 -5.54
N LEU A 259 0.01 -15.08 -6.78
CA LEU A 259 0.13 -16.51 -7.12
C LEU A 259 1.53 -17.06 -6.82
N ILE A 260 2.58 -16.30 -7.07
CA ILE A 260 3.96 -16.71 -6.75
C ILE A 260 4.16 -16.86 -5.24
N SER A 261 3.57 -15.99 -4.44
CA SER A 261 3.72 -16.00 -2.98
C SER A 261 2.84 -17.03 -2.28
N GLU A 262 1.68 -17.37 -2.85
CA GLU A 262 0.67 -18.22 -2.23
C GLU A 262 0.67 -19.65 -2.76
N THR A 263 1.39 -19.95 -3.87
CA THR A 263 1.32 -21.26 -4.55
C THR A 263 2.68 -21.72 -5.10
N ASP A 264 2.82 -23.03 -5.28
CA ASP A 264 3.99 -23.65 -5.91
C ASP A 264 3.85 -23.80 -7.45
N VAL A 265 2.84 -23.18 -8.05
CA VAL A 265 2.58 -23.23 -9.50
C VAL A 265 3.78 -22.68 -10.28
N LYS A 266 4.23 -23.40 -11.32
CA LYS A 266 5.39 -23.01 -12.14
C LYS A 266 5.21 -21.60 -12.71
N LEU A 267 6.28 -20.79 -12.74
CA LEU A 267 6.25 -19.41 -13.25
C LEU A 267 5.69 -19.30 -14.67
N ALA A 268 5.98 -20.27 -15.53
CA ALA A 268 5.44 -20.32 -16.89
C ALA A 268 3.92 -20.49 -16.90
N ALA A 269 3.37 -21.31 -16.02
CA ALA A 269 1.91 -21.50 -15.89
C ALA A 269 1.26 -20.26 -15.28
N ILE A 270 1.88 -19.61 -14.30
CA ILE A 270 1.40 -18.34 -13.76
C ILE A 270 1.36 -17.27 -14.86
N ALA A 271 2.42 -17.16 -15.68
CA ALA A 271 2.45 -16.21 -16.80
C ALA A 271 1.26 -16.39 -17.76
N GLN A 272 0.94 -17.62 -18.12
CA GLN A 272 -0.22 -17.94 -18.95
C GLN A 272 -1.54 -17.65 -18.24
N GLN A 273 -1.66 -18.05 -16.99
CA GLN A 273 -2.88 -17.85 -16.19
C GLN A 273 -3.23 -16.37 -16.04
N VAL A 274 -2.24 -15.49 -15.91
CA VAL A 274 -2.47 -14.04 -15.83
C VAL A 274 -2.49 -13.36 -17.21
N GLY A 275 -2.39 -14.11 -18.31
CA GLY A 275 -2.64 -13.64 -19.69
C GLY A 275 -1.42 -13.09 -20.43
N PHE A 276 -0.18 -13.46 -20.05
CA PHE A 276 0.99 -13.18 -20.86
C PHE A 276 1.19 -14.25 -21.94
N ALA A 277 1.52 -13.81 -23.16
CA ALA A 277 1.72 -14.68 -24.28
C ALA A 277 2.95 -15.62 -24.14
N ASN A 278 3.97 -15.17 -23.41
CA ASN A 278 5.19 -15.93 -23.17
C ASN A 278 5.93 -15.48 -21.90
N GLY A 279 6.82 -16.34 -21.39
CA GLY A 279 7.59 -16.10 -20.17
C GLY A 279 8.57 -14.91 -20.25
N ASN A 280 9.07 -14.57 -21.43
CA ASN A 280 10.00 -13.45 -21.60
C ASN A 280 9.28 -12.10 -21.41
N SER A 281 8.11 -11.93 -22.05
CA SER A 281 7.29 -10.74 -21.89
C SER A 281 6.80 -10.60 -20.44
N PHE A 282 6.41 -11.71 -19.80
CA PHE A 282 6.07 -11.77 -18.39
C PHE A 282 7.24 -11.30 -17.50
N SER A 283 8.43 -11.91 -17.63
CA SER A 283 9.58 -11.61 -16.80
C SER A 283 10.03 -10.16 -16.95
N SER A 284 10.00 -9.63 -18.16
CA SER A 284 10.33 -8.22 -18.44
C SER A 284 9.34 -7.26 -17.79
N ALA A 285 8.04 -7.52 -17.95
CA ALA A 285 6.99 -6.71 -17.33
C ALA A 285 7.02 -6.81 -15.81
N PHE A 286 7.24 -8.01 -15.27
CA PHE A 286 7.34 -8.27 -13.84
C PHE A 286 8.50 -7.49 -13.23
N LYS A 287 9.72 -7.64 -13.81
CA LYS A 287 10.91 -6.91 -13.34
C LYS A 287 10.74 -5.40 -13.43
N LYS A 288 10.12 -4.89 -14.52
CA LYS A 288 9.82 -3.46 -14.66
C LYS A 288 8.87 -2.95 -13.59
N SER A 289 7.88 -3.74 -13.20
CA SER A 289 6.84 -3.34 -12.23
C SER A 289 7.29 -3.52 -10.78
N THR A 290 8.05 -4.57 -10.47
CA THR A 290 8.42 -4.95 -9.09
C THR A 290 9.85 -4.57 -8.73
N GLY A 291 10.71 -4.35 -9.72
CA GLY A 291 12.16 -4.16 -9.56
C GLY A 291 12.97 -5.46 -9.50
N PHE A 292 12.30 -6.64 -9.42
CA PHE A 292 12.93 -7.95 -9.24
C PHE A 292 12.43 -8.96 -10.28
N ALA A 293 13.24 -9.99 -10.57
CA ALA A 293 12.80 -11.09 -11.40
C ALA A 293 11.72 -11.95 -10.67
N PRO A 294 10.78 -12.59 -11.40
CA PRO A 294 9.78 -13.46 -10.76
C PRO A 294 10.38 -14.58 -9.91
N SER A 295 11.52 -15.15 -10.30
CA SER A 295 12.24 -16.19 -9.56
C SER A 295 12.71 -15.70 -8.19
N HIS A 296 13.03 -14.42 -8.05
CA HIS A 296 13.45 -13.83 -6.78
C HIS A 296 12.34 -13.82 -5.73
N PHE A 297 11.09 -13.69 -6.18
CA PHE A 297 9.92 -13.76 -5.29
C PHE A 297 9.62 -15.19 -4.80
N ARG A 298 10.05 -16.21 -5.51
CA ARG A 298 9.89 -17.61 -5.11
C ARG A 298 11.02 -18.12 -4.19
N GLY A 299 12.20 -17.52 -4.27
CA GLY A 299 13.41 -17.97 -3.56
C GLY A 299 13.41 -17.73 -2.04
N GLY A 300 12.32 -17.24 -1.44
CA GLY A 300 12.20 -17.05 0.00
C GLY A 300 11.71 -18.30 0.77
N SER A 301 11.39 -19.41 0.10
CA SER A 301 10.83 -20.62 0.74
C SER A 301 11.66 -21.91 0.55
N GLY A 302 12.91 -21.81 0.11
CA GLY A 302 13.70 -23.04 -0.08
C GLY A 302 15.19 -22.80 0.02
N GLY A 303 15.81 -23.29 1.09
CA GLY A 303 17.25 -23.39 1.15
C GLY A 303 17.82 -23.34 2.56
N THR A 304 17.50 -24.34 3.37
CA THR A 304 18.41 -24.90 4.36
C THR A 304 18.65 -26.35 3.95
N ASP A 305 19.76 -26.60 3.32
CA ASP A 305 20.55 -27.80 3.45
C ASP A 305 21.96 -27.38 3.84
#